data_648db9d543d805cfd3b8fb589e594e41
#
_entry.id   648db9d543d805cfd3b8fb589e594e41
#
_cell.length_a   1.000
_cell.length_b   1.000
_cell.length_c   1.000
_cell.angle_alpha   90.00
_cell.angle_beta   90.00
_cell.angle_gamma   90.00
#
_symmetry.space_group_name_H-M   'P 1'
#
loop_
_entity.id
_entity.type
_entity.pdbx_description
1 polymer ?
#
loop_
_entity_poly.entity_id
_entity_poly.type
_entity_poly.pdbx_seq_one_letter_code
_entity_poly.pdbx_strand_id
1 'polypeptide(L)'
;HGSRWMTSDERYLEVIRVFDTFHEKSGLTALGEDVRLRLQKVWENARGRGGDLTSLGERQHKAIARRLYQQYPQIFRDSACISARSSTSVRCIMSMSAFSEQLKELNPSLRITREANRRYMDYIAYTSPELEEFSSDSAAWRTGFRCYEESHIRPERLTATLFTNPQEVKDPRGLMMGLYWIASDMQDVELPLSFYDLFEKEELFNIWQSINYRMYICNANAPLNGGVAPESAKSLLKNIIE
;
A
#
# COMPACT_ATOMS: atom_id res chain seq x y z
N HIS A 1 -3.95 7.69 5.46
CA HIS A 1 -4.66 7.88 4.18
C HIS A 1 -5.57 6.70 3.87
N GLY A 2 -6.53 6.91 2.96
CA GLY A 2 -7.41 5.86 2.46
C GLY A 2 -6.79 5.03 1.33
N SER A 3 -7.60 4.23 0.64
CA SER A 3 -7.20 3.46 -0.54
C SER A 3 -6.47 4.34 -1.55
N ARG A 4 -5.42 3.81 -2.14
CA ARG A 4 -4.51 4.52 -3.06
C ARG A 4 -4.04 3.59 -4.17
N TRP A 5 -3.55 4.16 -5.25
CA TRP A 5 -2.77 3.45 -6.27
C TRP A 5 -1.46 2.91 -5.69
N MET A 6 -0.83 1.91 -6.31
CA MET A 6 0.49 1.44 -5.91
C MET A 6 1.45 2.61 -5.72
N THR A 7 2.49 2.44 -4.90
CA THR A 7 3.36 3.55 -4.45
C THR A 7 4.07 4.30 -5.56
N SER A 8 4.24 3.69 -6.73
CA SER A 8 4.84 4.30 -7.92
C SER A 8 4.35 3.60 -9.19
N ASP A 9 4.39 4.30 -10.29
CA ASP A 9 4.11 3.77 -11.64
C ASP A 9 5.07 2.62 -12.01
N GLU A 10 6.32 2.69 -11.56
CA GLU A 10 7.34 1.68 -11.85
C GLU A 10 6.95 0.28 -11.37
N ARG A 11 6.22 0.16 -10.26
CA ARG A 11 5.75 -1.13 -9.76
C ARG A 11 4.78 -1.85 -10.70
N TYR A 12 3.99 -1.11 -11.46
CA TYR A 12 3.17 -1.68 -12.54
C TYR A 12 4.03 -2.03 -13.76
N LEU A 13 4.92 -1.11 -14.14
CA LEU A 13 5.74 -1.24 -15.33
C LEU A 13 6.74 -2.39 -15.25
N GLU A 14 7.29 -2.69 -14.08
CA GLU A 14 8.16 -3.86 -13.85
C GLU A 14 7.48 -5.16 -14.30
N VAL A 15 6.22 -5.35 -13.93
CA VAL A 15 5.44 -6.53 -14.33
C VAL A 15 5.05 -6.47 -15.80
N ILE A 16 4.53 -5.35 -16.26
CA ILE A 16 4.05 -5.16 -17.65
C ILE A 16 5.17 -5.44 -18.66
N ARG A 17 6.38 -4.91 -18.43
CA ARG A 17 7.53 -5.10 -19.32
C ARG A 17 7.91 -6.57 -19.49
N VAL A 18 7.74 -7.40 -18.47
CA VAL A 18 7.97 -8.84 -18.61
C VAL A 18 6.97 -9.42 -19.59
N PHE A 19 5.69 -9.16 -19.44
CA PHE A 19 4.66 -9.67 -20.35
C PHE A 19 4.81 -9.13 -21.77
N ASP A 20 5.12 -7.85 -21.95
CA ASP A 20 5.34 -7.27 -23.28
C ASP A 20 6.56 -7.89 -23.97
N THR A 21 7.66 -8.10 -23.24
CA THR A 21 8.87 -8.76 -23.77
C THR A 21 8.58 -10.19 -24.24
N PHE A 22 7.79 -10.95 -23.50
CA PHE A 22 7.43 -12.31 -23.90
C PHE A 22 6.38 -12.33 -25.03
N HIS A 23 5.46 -11.37 -25.05
CA HIS A 23 4.51 -11.22 -26.14
C HIS A 23 5.21 -11.01 -27.49
N GLU A 24 6.19 -10.10 -27.56
CA GLU A 24 6.98 -9.82 -28.76
C GLU A 24 7.68 -11.06 -29.32
N LYS A 25 7.99 -12.02 -28.47
CA LYS A 25 8.64 -13.29 -28.83
C LYS A 25 7.66 -14.45 -29.02
N SER A 26 6.34 -14.19 -28.98
CA SER A 26 5.31 -15.23 -28.96
C SER A 26 5.51 -16.25 -27.81
N GLY A 27 6.05 -15.78 -26.69
CA GLY A 27 6.42 -16.58 -25.52
C GLY A 27 5.36 -16.66 -24.41
N LEU A 28 4.16 -16.10 -24.63
CA LEU A 28 3.04 -16.17 -23.71
C LEU A 28 2.12 -17.36 -24.01
N THR A 29 1.56 -17.97 -22.97
CA THR A 29 0.42 -18.89 -23.13
C THR A 29 -0.87 -18.10 -23.39
N ALA A 30 -1.98 -18.78 -23.69
CA ALA A 30 -3.28 -18.11 -23.80
C ALA A 30 -3.67 -17.36 -22.51
N LEU A 31 -3.35 -17.92 -21.33
CA LEU A 31 -3.56 -17.25 -20.05
C LEU A 31 -2.59 -16.06 -19.90
N GLY A 32 -1.33 -16.20 -20.33
CA GLY A 32 -0.36 -15.11 -20.31
C GLY A 32 -0.81 -13.91 -21.15
N GLU A 33 -1.39 -14.14 -22.33
CA GLU A 33 -1.97 -13.07 -23.16
C GLU A 33 -3.17 -12.40 -22.49
N ASP A 34 -4.06 -13.15 -21.87
CA ASP A 34 -5.18 -12.59 -21.12
C ASP A 34 -4.69 -11.73 -19.96
N VAL A 35 -3.72 -12.20 -19.19
CA VAL A 35 -3.10 -11.42 -18.10
C VAL A 35 -2.45 -10.13 -18.63
N ARG A 36 -1.75 -10.20 -19.74
CA ARG A 36 -1.18 -9.02 -20.39
C ARG A 36 -2.25 -7.98 -20.72
N LEU A 37 -3.38 -8.39 -21.31
CA LEU A 37 -4.48 -7.50 -21.61
C LEU A 37 -5.11 -6.89 -20.35
N ARG A 38 -5.25 -7.67 -19.26
CA ARG A 38 -5.70 -7.13 -17.97
C ARG A 38 -4.72 -6.09 -17.43
N LEU A 39 -3.41 -6.35 -17.48
CA LEU A 39 -2.36 -5.42 -17.06
C LEU A 39 -2.39 -4.11 -17.85
N GLN A 40 -2.63 -4.16 -19.15
CA GLN A 40 -2.78 -2.97 -19.99
C GLN A 40 -3.97 -2.12 -19.53
N LYS A 41 -5.13 -2.74 -19.24
CA LYS A 41 -6.30 -2.03 -18.71
C LYS A 41 -6.03 -1.39 -17.35
N VAL A 42 -5.28 -2.07 -16.48
CA VAL A 42 -4.83 -1.48 -15.20
C VAL A 42 -3.95 -0.27 -15.47
N TRP A 43 -2.99 -0.39 -16.38
CA TRP A 43 -2.04 0.68 -16.69
C TRP A 43 -2.72 1.92 -17.31
N GLU A 44 -3.71 1.75 -18.17
CA GLU A 44 -4.51 2.86 -18.71
C GLU A 44 -5.11 3.74 -17.60
N ASN A 45 -5.45 3.15 -16.46
CA ASN A 45 -6.00 3.85 -15.31
C ASN A 45 -4.95 4.30 -14.30
N ALA A 46 -3.88 3.55 -14.11
CA ALA A 46 -2.85 3.77 -13.09
C ALA A 46 -1.79 4.80 -13.50
N ARG A 47 -1.55 4.95 -14.80
CA ARG A 47 -0.49 5.80 -15.35
C ARG A 47 -0.56 7.21 -14.82
N GLY A 48 0.54 7.68 -14.23
CA GLY A 48 0.67 9.01 -13.64
C GLY A 48 -0.02 9.18 -12.29
N ARG A 49 -0.48 8.08 -11.67
CA ARG A 49 -1.17 8.09 -10.37
C ARG A 49 -0.43 7.36 -9.26
N GLY A 50 0.83 7.02 -9.49
CA GLY A 50 1.63 6.30 -8.48
C GLY A 50 1.61 6.99 -7.13
N GLY A 51 1.04 6.34 -6.11
CA GLY A 51 0.91 6.84 -4.75
C GLY A 51 -0.25 7.79 -4.48
N ASP A 52 -1.08 8.12 -5.47
CA ASP A 52 -2.23 8.99 -5.30
C ASP A 52 -3.40 8.31 -4.57
N LEU A 53 -4.18 9.10 -3.83
CA LEU A 53 -5.42 8.64 -3.23
C LEU A 53 -6.44 8.30 -4.33
N THR A 54 -7.16 7.17 -4.17
CA THR A 54 -8.27 6.84 -5.07
C THR A 54 -9.57 7.52 -4.64
N SER A 55 -10.56 7.55 -5.54
CA SER A 55 -11.91 8.00 -5.20
C SER A 55 -12.54 7.18 -4.08
N LEU A 56 -12.22 5.87 -4.01
CA LEU A 56 -12.61 5.03 -2.87
C LEU A 56 -11.95 5.53 -1.58
N GLY A 57 -10.66 5.86 -1.61
CA GLY A 57 -9.93 6.38 -0.45
C GLY A 57 -10.51 7.69 0.09
N GLU A 58 -10.96 8.57 -0.80
CA GLU A 58 -11.67 9.78 -0.41
C GLU A 58 -12.99 9.45 0.29
N ARG A 59 -13.83 8.59 -0.30
CA ARG A 59 -15.10 8.16 0.31
C ARG A 59 -14.91 7.44 1.64
N GLN A 60 -13.83 6.68 1.80
CA GLN A 60 -13.50 6.04 3.08
C GLN A 60 -13.27 7.07 4.18
N HIS A 61 -12.53 8.14 3.91
CA HIS A 61 -12.31 9.22 4.89
C HIS A 61 -13.58 10.01 5.20
N LYS A 62 -14.43 10.27 4.22
CA LYS A 62 -15.75 10.85 4.45
C LYS A 62 -16.62 9.93 5.34
N ALA A 63 -16.59 8.63 5.10
CA ALA A 63 -17.33 7.67 5.90
C ALA A 63 -16.79 7.55 7.33
N ILE A 64 -15.47 7.62 7.54
CA ILE A 64 -14.86 7.65 8.89
C ILE A 64 -15.30 8.91 9.64
N ALA A 65 -15.24 10.08 9.00
CA ALA A 65 -15.67 11.33 9.60
C ALA A 65 -17.14 11.28 10.04
N ARG A 66 -18.02 10.73 9.20
CA ARG A 66 -19.46 10.55 9.50
C ARG A 66 -19.66 9.65 10.73
N ARG A 67 -19.00 8.48 10.77
CA ARG A 67 -19.10 7.55 11.92
C ARG A 67 -18.59 8.20 13.21
N LEU A 68 -17.47 8.91 13.14
CA LEU A 68 -16.91 9.61 14.30
C LEU A 68 -17.87 10.69 14.82
N TYR A 69 -18.44 11.48 13.91
CA TYR A 69 -19.43 12.50 14.25
C TYR A 69 -20.68 11.90 14.93
N GLN A 70 -21.17 10.79 14.42
CA GLN A 70 -22.34 10.09 14.98
C GLN A 70 -22.04 9.46 16.35
N GLN A 71 -20.84 8.93 16.53
CA GLN A 71 -20.45 8.26 17.78
C GLN A 71 -20.13 9.26 18.90
N TYR A 72 -19.59 10.43 18.56
CA TYR A 72 -19.14 11.44 19.53
C TYR A 72 -19.71 12.84 19.21
N PRO A 73 -21.05 13.00 19.12
CA PRO A 73 -21.67 14.26 18.71
C PRO A 73 -21.33 15.43 19.64
N GLN A 74 -21.06 15.14 20.92
CA GLN A 74 -20.70 16.15 21.93
C GLN A 74 -19.36 16.87 21.63
N ILE A 75 -18.45 16.25 20.86
CA ILE A 75 -17.17 16.85 20.46
C ILE A 75 -17.37 17.84 19.31
N PHE A 76 -18.36 17.58 18.46
CA PHE A 76 -18.57 18.31 17.20
C PHE A 76 -19.76 19.28 17.24
N ARG A 77 -20.26 19.62 18.44
CA ARG A 77 -21.39 20.54 18.57
C ARG A 77 -20.94 22.00 18.47
N ASP A 78 -21.92 22.86 18.17
CA ASP A 78 -21.75 24.32 18.08
C ASP A 78 -20.63 24.71 17.09
N SER A 79 -19.82 25.69 17.48
CA SER A 79 -18.69 26.19 16.72
C SER A 79 -17.33 25.60 17.18
N ALA A 80 -17.30 24.31 17.47
CA ALA A 80 -16.08 23.65 17.92
C ALA A 80 -14.90 23.92 16.98
N CYS A 81 -13.72 24.11 17.56
CA CYS A 81 -12.48 24.35 16.83
C CYS A 81 -11.75 23.03 16.62
N ILE A 82 -11.42 22.72 15.37
CA ILE A 82 -10.69 21.50 15.00
C ILE A 82 -9.39 21.91 14.30
N SER A 83 -8.27 21.43 14.81
CA SER A 83 -6.97 21.54 14.15
C SER A 83 -6.66 20.23 13.44
N ALA A 84 -6.74 20.21 12.11
CA ALA A 84 -6.41 19.06 11.29
C ALA A 84 -4.98 19.21 10.74
N ARG A 85 -4.16 18.19 10.94
CA ARG A 85 -2.77 18.17 10.50
C ARG A 85 -2.47 16.92 9.70
N SER A 86 -1.63 17.05 8.68
CA SER A 86 -1.23 15.97 7.79
C SER A 86 0.27 16.04 7.49
N SER A 87 0.84 14.92 7.09
CA SER A 87 2.15 14.93 6.44
C SER A 87 2.07 15.66 5.09
N THR A 88 3.23 15.96 4.51
CA THR A 88 3.33 16.66 3.21
C THR A 88 3.02 15.76 2.01
N SER A 89 2.68 14.49 2.23
CA SER A 89 2.26 13.58 1.16
C SER A 89 0.88 13.96 0.62
N VAL A 90 0.75 14.09 -0.71
CA VAL A 90 -0.49 14.50 -1.37
C VAL A 90 -1.68 13.65 -0.93
N ARG A 91 -1.54 12.32 -0.92
CA ARG A 91 -2.62 11.42 -0.47
C ARG A 91 -3.07 11.66 0.97
N CYS A 92 -2.15 12.06 1.86
CA CYS A 92 -2.49 12.37 3.24
C CYS A 92 -3.22 13.72 3.35
N ILE A 93 -2.80 14.72 2.57
CA ILE A 93 -3.47 16.02 2.46
C ILE A 93 -4.90 15.84 1.94
N MET A 94 -5.07 15.04 0.88
CA MET A 94 -6.38 14.75 0.30
C MET A 94 -7.27 13.99 1.29
N SER A 95 -6.72 13.03 2.02
CA SER A 95 -7.44 12.31 3.09
C SER A 95 -7.90 13.24 4.21
N MET A 96 -7.04 14.14 4.68
CA MET A 96 -7.38 15.17 5.67
C MET A 96 -8.48 16.11 5.13
N SER A 97 -8.39 16.50 3.86
CA SER A 97 -9.38 17.36 3.22
C SER A 97 -10.74 16.69 3.14
N ALA A 98 -10.82 15.44 2.65
CA ALA A 98 -12.06 14.67 2.56
C ALA A 98 -12.73 14.47 3.93
N PHE A 99 -11.94 14.13 4.95
CA PHE A 99 -12.41 14.01 6.33
C PHE A 99 -12.98 15.34 6.85
N SER A 100 -12.25 16.43 6.67
CA SER A 100 -12.65 17.76 7.13
C SER A 100 -13.88 18.29 6.39
N GLU A 101 -13.98 18.03 5.10
CA GLU A 101 -15.13 18.40 4.28
C GLU A 101 -16.40 17.72 4.82
N GLN A 102 -16.35 16.42 5.05
CA GLN A 102 -17.51 15.69 5.60
C GLN A 102 -17.94 16.20 6.96
N LEU A 103 -17.01 16.57 7.84
CA LEU A 103 -17.37 17.19 9.12
C LEU A 103 -18.08 18.54 8.93
N LYS A 104 -17.62 19.35 7.97
CA LYS A 104 -18.27 20.64 7.63
C LYS A 104 -19.64 20.46 6.97
N GLU A 105 -19.85 19.40 6.19
CA GLU A 105 -21.17 19.05 5.65
C GLU A 105 -22.15 18.68 6.77
N LEU A 106 -21.69 17.97 7.80
CA LEU A 106 -22.51 17.55 8.95
C LEU A 106 -22.79 18.69 9.92
N ASN A 107 -21.82 19.57 10.14
CA ASN A 107 -21.97 20.77 10.95
C ASN A 107 -21.22 21.97 10.34
N PRO A 108 -21.90 22.83 9.57
CA PRO A 108 -21.30 24.02 8.96
C PRO A 108 -20.70 25.04 9.94
N SER A 109 -21.09 25.01 11.22
CA SER A 109 -20.59 25.91 12.24
C SER A 109 -19.18 25.56 12.75
N LEU A 110 -18.68 24.34 12.51
CA LEU A 110 -17.33 23.94 12.92
C LEU A 110 -16.27 24.87 12.32
N ARG A 111 -15.28 25.21 13.12
CA ARG A 111 -14.10 25.96 12.69
C ARG A 111 -12.93 25.02 12.51
N ILE A 112 -12.60 24.68 11.25
CA ILE A 112 -11.56 23.70 10.92
C ILE A 112 -10.37 24.42 10.29
N THR A 113 -9.21 24.37 10.95
CA THR A 113 -7.92 24.74 10.37
C THR A 113 -7.26 23.48 9.78
N ARG A 114 -6.64 23.61 8.63
CA ARG A 114 -5.94 22.50 7.94
C ARG A 114 -4.52 22.91 7.64
N GLU A 115 -3.58 22.08 8.07
CA GLU A 115 -2.17 22.37 7.90
C GLU A 115 -1.42 21.11 7.43
N ALA A 116 -0.57 21.28 6.44
CA ALA A 116 0.38 20.26 5.97
C ALA A 116 1.69 20.97 5.63
N ASN A 117 2.71 20.83 6.46
CA ASN A 117 3.98 21.46 6.25
C ASN A 117 5.13 20.64 6.85
N ARG A 118 6.36 20.95 6.43
CA ARG A 118 7.57 20.24 6.88
C ARG A 118 7.84 20.38 8.37
N ARG A 119 7.39 21.46 9.00
CA ARG A 119 7.54 21.68 10.44
C ARG A 119 6.90 20.58 11.29
N TYR A 120 5.80 19.97 10.80
CA TYR A 120 5.11 18.92 11.54
C TYR A 120 5.68 17.52 11.24
N MET A 121 6.55 17.37 10.26
CA MET A 121 7.16 16.07 9.94
C MET A 121 8.01 15.52 11.07
N ASP A 122 8.50 16.37 11.98
CA ASP A 122 9.29 15.94 13.14
C ASP A 122 8.50 15.00 14.09
N TYR A 123 7.17 15.08 14.08
CA TYR A 123 6.33 14.23 14.93
C TYR A 123 5.24 13.44 14.16
N ILE A 124 4.96 13.77 12.90
CA ILE A 124 4.05 13.02 12.04
C ILE A 124 4.80 11.97 11.21
N ALA A 125 6.12 12.02 11.18
CA ALA A 125 6.93 11.04 10.46
C ALA A 125 6.65 9.62 10.95
N TYR A 126 6.54 8.70 10.00
CA TYR A 126 6.27 7.27 10.26
C TYR A 126 7.55 6.43 10.31
N THR A 127 8.70 7.06 10.23
CA THR A 127 10.03 6.42 10.26
C THR A 127 11.01 7.25 11.09
N SER A 128 12.10 6.64 11.49
CA SER A 128 13.25 7.28 12.13
C SER A 128 14.54 6.77 11.47
N PRO A 129 15.67 7.45 11.63
CA PRO A 129 16.95 6.95 11.12
C PRO A 129 17.28 5.53 11.59
N GLU A 130 16.99 5.21 12.84
CA GLU A 130 17.22 3.89 13.43
C GLU A 130 16.29 2.83 12.80
N LEU A 131 15.04 3.17 12.51
CA LEU A 131 14.10 2.28 11.84
C LEU A 131 14.50 2.09 10.36
N GLU A 132 14.99 3.10 9.71
CA GLU A 132 15.49 3.03 8.33
C GLU A 132 16.73 2.14 8.24
N GLU A 133 17.69 2.28 9.17
CA GLU A 133 18.86 1.42 9.26
C GLU A 133 18.44 -0.03 9.53
N PHE A 134 17.57 -0.26 10.51
CA PHE A 134 17.03 -1.59 10.82
C PHE A 134 16.28 -2.23 9.64
N SER A 135 15.59 -1.43 8.84
CA SER A 135 14.81 -1.88 7.68
C SER A 135 15.64 -1.97 6.39
N SER A 136 16.91 -1.59 6.41
CA SER A 136 17.79 -1.57 5.25
C SER A 136 18.02 -2.97 4.68
N ASP A 137 18.54 -3.06 3.45
CA ASP A 137 18.80 -4.34 2.80
C ASP A 137 19.99 -5.09 3.42
N SER A 138 20.86 -4.39 4.15
CA SER A 138 22.01 -4.94 4.89
C SER A 138 21.66 -5.42 6.29
N ALA A 139 20.42 -5.25 6.77
CA ALA A 139 20.02 -5.64 8.11
C ALA A 139 20.15 -7.16 8.33
N ALA A 140 20.65 -7.55 9.50
CA ALA A 140 20.95 -8.96 9.83
C ALA A 140 19.74 -9.91 9.68
N TRP A 141 18.54 -9.45 10.02
CA TRP A 141 17.31 -10.24 9.89
C TRP A 141 16.94 -10.61 8.45
N ARG A 142 17.43 -9.84 7.46
CA ARG A 142 17.13 -10.04 6.03
C ARG A 142 17.61 -11.39 5.51
N THR A 143 18.71 -11.93 6.04
CA THR A 143 19.21 -13.24 5.62
C THR A 143 18.22 -14.35 5.97
N GLY A 144 17.72 -14.37 7.21
CA GLY A 144 16.70 -15.33 7.62
C GLY A 144 15.39 -15.15 6.85
N PHE A 145 15.00 -13.90 6.59
CA PHE A 145 13.81 -13.59 5.81
C PHE A 145 13.92 -14.10 4.37
N ARG A 146 15.05 -13.90 3.70
CA ARG A 146 15.30 -14.43 2.35
C ARG A 146 15.23 -15.95 2.30
N CYS A 147 15.84 -16.62 3.26
CA CYS A 147 15.74 -18.09 3.36
C CYS A 147 14.28 -18.55 3.52
N TYR A 148 13.48 -17.81 4.31
CA TYR A 148 12.05 -18.08 4.45
C TYR A 148 11.32 -17.91 3.10
N GLU A 149 11.50 -16.79 2.40
CA GLU A 149 10.88 -16.56 1.09
C GLU A 149 11.30 -17.62 0.06
N GLU A 150 12.59 -17.97 0.02
CA GLU A 150 13.14 -19.02 -0.87
C GLU A 150 12.54 -20.39 -0.62
N SER A 151 12.16 -20.70 0.59
CA SER A 151 11.56 -21.98 0.94
C SER A 151 10.04 -22.03 0.72
N HIS A 152 9.34 -20.91 0.79
CA HIS A 152 7.87 -20.86 0.80
C HIS A 152 7.25 -20.24 -0.46
N ILE A 153 7.92 -19.28 -1.11
CA ILE A 153 7.40 -18.64 -2.31
C ILE A 153 7.92 -19.41 -3.54
N ARG A 154 7.04 -20.17 -4.16
CA ARG A 154 7.31 -21.09 -5.29
C ARG A 154 6.68 -20.58 -6.58
N PRO A 155 7.41 -19.84 -7.42
CA PRO A 155 6.86 -19.23 -8.62
C PRO A 155 6.72 -20.17 -9.80
N GLU A 156 7.26 -21.42 -9.73
CA GLU A 156 7.42 -22.34 -10.85
C GLU A 156 6.09 -22.68 -11.52
N ARG A 157 5.04 -22.97 -10.73
CA ARG A 157 3.71 -23.29 -11.28
C ARG A 157 3.14 -22.06 -11.99
N LEU A 158 3.15 -20.89 -11.33
CA LEU A 158 2.58 -19.66 -11.88
C LEU A 158 3.28 -19.28 -13.19
N THR A 159 4.59 -19.30 -13.24
CA THR A 159 5.34 -18.97 -14.44
C THR A 159 5.11 -19.99 -15.56
N ALA A 160 4.98 -21.28 -15.24
CA ALA A 160 4.66 -22.32 -16.22
C ALA A 160 3.26 -22.18 -16.83
N THR A 161 2.30 -21.59 -16.10
CA THR A 161 0.96 -21.34 -16.65
C THR A 161 0.90 -20.09 -17.54
N LEU A 162 1.81 -19.14 -17.36
CA LEU A 162 1.80 -17.85 -18.06
C LEU A 162 2.73 -17.80 -19.27
N PHE A 163 3.85 -18.56 -19.25
CA PHE A 163 4.91 -18.48 -20.24
C PHE A 163 5.17 -19.85 -20.88
N THR A 164 5.40 -19.87 -22.19
CA THR A 164 5.77 -21.10 -22.92
C THR A 164 7.17 -21.59 -22.54
N ASN A 165 8.08 -20.68 -22.21
CA ASN A 165 9.44 -20.95 -21.75
C ASN A 165 9.67 -20.26 -20.38
N PRO A 166 9.13 -20.79 -19.26
CA PRO A 166 9.19 -20.14 -17.95
C PRO A 166 10.62 -19.96 -17.42
N GLN A 167 11.59 -20.77 -17.86
CA GLN A 167 13.01 -20.65 -17.50
C GLN A 167 13.68 -19.38 -18.05
N GLU A 168 13.08 -18.68 -19.01
CA GLU A 168 13.58 -17.41 -19.54
C GLU A 168 13.15 -16.20 -18.67
N VAL A 169 12.25 -16.40 -17.72
CA VAL A 169 11.86 -15.37 -16.77
C VAL A 169 13.02 -15.11 -15.80
N LYS A 170 13.62 -13.94 -15.88
CA LYS A 170 14.84 -13.60 -15.12
C LYS A 170 14.63 -13.59 -13.61
N ASP A 171 13.50 -13.06 -13.16
CA ASP A 171 13.12 -13.00 -11.74
C ASP A 171 11.70 -13.52 -11.56
N PRO A 172 11.51 -14.84 -11.49
CA PRO A 172 10.19 -15.44 -11.39
C PRO A 172 9.50 -15.15 -10.05
N ARG A 173 10.27 -15.00 -8.96
CA ARG A 173 9.73 -14.66 -7.64
C ARG A 173 9.30 -13.19 -7.59
N GLY A 174 10.11 -12.27 -8.08
CA GLY A 174 9.76 -10.85 -8.20
C GLY A 174 8.52 -10.65 -9.06
N LEU A 175 8.39 -11.40 -10.17
CA LEU A 175 7.19 -11.38 -11.00
C LEU A 175 5.94 -11.85 -10.25
N MET A 176 6.04 -12.99 -9.54
CA MET A 176 4.94 -13.52 -8.71
C MET A 176 4.50 -12.51 -7.65
N MET A 177 5.45 -11.90 -6.95
CA MET A 177 5.18 -10.85 -5.96
C MET A 177 4.58 -9.59 -6.59
N GLY A 178 5.07 -9.17 -7.76
CA GLY A 178 4.51 -8.03 -8.51
C GLY A 178 3.06 -8.25 -8.92
N LEU A 179 2.72 -9.43 -9.44
CA LEU A 179 1.35 -9.82 -9.76
C LEU A 179 0.45 -9.86 -8.52
N TYR A 180 0.97 -10.36 -7.39
CA TYR A 180 0.24 -10.35 -6.12
C TYR A 180 -0.06 -8.91 -5.65
N TRP A 181 0.92 -8.01 -5.72
CA TRP A 181 0.70 -6.61 -5.35
C TRP A 181 -0.33 -5.92 -6.24
N ILE A 182 -0.32 -6.20 -7.56
CA ILE A 182 -1.35 -5.70 -8.48
C ILE A 182 -2.70 -6.32 -8.13
N ALA A 183 -2.77 -7.63 -7.86
CA ALA A 183 -4.01 -8.29 -7.43
C ALA A 183 -4.61 -7.66 -6.18
N SER A 184 -3.78 -7.36 -5.17
CA SER A 184 -4.25 -6.73 -3.95
C SER A 184 -4.64 -5.26 -4.11
N ASP A 185 -4.07 -4.55 -5.09
CA ASP A 185 -4.41 -3.16 -5.40
C ASP A 185 -5.78 -3.02 -6.09
N MET A 186 -6.29 -4.07 -6.74
CA MET A 186 -7.57 -4.02 -7.46
C MET A 186 -8.77 -3.69 -6.55
N GLN A 187 -8.72 -4.04 -5.29
CA GLN A 187 -9.76 -3.66 -4.32
C GLN A 187 -9.74 -2.14 -3.99
N ASP A 188 -8.61 -1.47 -4.22
CA ASP A 188 -8.41 -0.05 -3.91
C ASP A 188 -8.80 0.87 -5.06
N VAL A 189 -8.82 0.37 -6.29
CA VAL A 189 -8.97 1.15 -7.52
C VAL A 189 -10.31 0.95 -8.23
N GLU A 190 -11.16 0.07 -7.72
CA GLU A 190 -12.52 -0.20 -8.22
C GLU A 190 -12.59 -0.58 -9.72
N LEU A 191 -11.55 -1.19 -10.25
CA LEU A 191 -11.58 -1.78 -11.58
C LEU A 191 -12.25 -3.17 -11.50
N PRO A 192 -13.15 -3.52 -12.45
CA PRO A 192 -13.80 -4.83 -12.48
C PRO A 192 -12.86 -5.91 -13.03
N LEU A 193 -11.66 -5.99 -12.46
CA LEU A 193 -10.60 -6.91 -12.83
C LEU A 193 -10.11 -7.67 -11.59
N SER A 194 -9.69 -8.90 -11.79
CA SER A 194 -9.04 -9.71 -10.77
C SER A 194 -7.76 -10.31 -11.32
N PHE A 195 -6.81 -10.57 -10.45
CA PHE A 195 -5.60 -11.36 -10.71
C PHE A 195 -5.45 -12.46 -9.65
N TYR A 196 -6.36 -12.56 -8.68
CA TYR A 196 -6.33 -13.62 -7.68
C TYR A 196 -6.62 -15.01 -8.25
N ASP A 197 -7.30 -15.08 -9.41
CA ASP A 197 -7.55 -16.28 -10.18
C ASP A 197 -6.27 -16.94 -10.73
N LEU A 198 -5.14 -16.23 -10.74
CA LEU A 198 -3.84 -16.74 -11.15
C LEU A 198 -3.17 -17.62 -10.10
N PHE A 199 -3.55 -17.45 -8.84
CA PHE A 199 -2.88 -18.04 -7.69
C PHE A 199 -3.67 -19.21 -7.09
N GLU A 200 -2.95 -20.20 -6.59
CA GLU A 200 -3.52 -21.20 -5.70
C GLU A 200 -3.61 -20.66 -4.27
N LYS A 201 -4.47 -21.24 -3.46
CA LYS A 201 -4.70 -20.82 -2.08
C LYS A 201 -3.42 -20.87 -1.23
N GLU A 202 -2.61 -21.89 -1.44
CA GLU A 202 -1.34 -22.06 -0.73
C GLU A 202 -0.33 -21.00 -1.14
N GLU A 203 -0.25 -20.64 -2.42
CA GLU A 203 0.59 -19.56 -2.91
C GLU A 203 0.21 -18.20 -2.28
N LEU A 204 -1.10 -17.88 -2.28
CA LEU A 204 -1.61 -16.67 -1.64
C LEU A 204 -1.28 -16.63 -0.15
N PHE A 205 -1.45 -17.76 0.55
CA PHE A 205 -1.14 -17.86 1.97
C PHE A 205 0.34 -17.67 2.26
N ASN A 206 1.22 -18.28 1.49
CA ASN A 206 2.67 -18.17 1.64
C ASN A 206 3.16 -16.74 1.37
N ILE A 207 2.64 -16.08 0.33
CA ILE A 207 2.94 -14.68 0.04
C ILE A 207 2.45 -13.77 1.18
N TRP A 208 1.20 -13.97 1.63
CA TRP A 208 0.64 -13.23 2.74
C TRP A 208 1.45 -13.40 4.03
N GLN A 209 1.88 -14.62 4.34
CA GLN A 209 2.74 -14.88 5.51
C GLN A 209 4.09 -14.17 5.39
N SER A 210 4.73 -14.17 4.22
CA SER A 210 5.98 -13.46 3.97
C SER A 210 5.81 -11.95 4.24
N ILE A 211 4.77 -11.35 3.67
CA ILE A 211 4.47 -9.94 3.89
C ILE A 211 4.21 -9.64 5.36
N ASN A 212 3.40 -10.46 6.03
CA ASN A 212 3.09 -10.33 7.46
C ASN A 212 4.34 -10.45 8.33
N TYR A 213 5.21 -11.40 8.02
CA TYR A 213 6.47 -11.58 8.74
C TYR A 213 7.34 -10.31 8.66
N ARG A 214 7.52 -9.78 7.46
CA ARG A 214 8.23 -8.51 7.26
C ARG A 214 7.56 -7.35 7.99
N MET A 215 6.24 -7.21 7.87
CA MET A 215 5.49 -6.14 8.52
C MET A 215 5.59 -6.24 10.05
N TYR A 216 5.54 -7.45 10.61
CA TYR A 216 5.71 -7.66 12.04
C TYR A 216 7.09 -7.22 12.52
N ILE A 217 8.15 -7.60 11.80
CA ILE A 217 9.52 -7.23 12.16
C ILE A 217 9.74 -5.71 12.06
N CYS A 218 9.29 -5.09 10.97
CA CYS A 218 9.63 -3.69 10.68
C CYS A 218 8.66 -2.67 11.29
N ASN A 219 7.40 -3.06 11.59
CA ASN A 219 6.35 -2.10 11.95
C ASN A 219 5.64 -2.41 13.26
N ALA A 220 5.87 -3.57 13.86
CA ALA A 220 5.27 -3.95 15.12
C ALA A 220 6.31 -4.06 16.26
N ASN A 221 5.86 -4.38 17.46
CA ASN A 221 6.74 -4.59 18.61
C ASN A 221 7.37 -6.01 18.59
N ALA A 222 8.10 -6.30 17.51
CA ALA A 222 8.83 -7.57 17.40
C ALA A 222 10.11 -7.55 18.25
N PRO A 223 10.46 -8.64 18.98
CA PRO A 223 11.70 -8.70 19.75
C PRO A 223 12.95 -8.42 18.90
N LEU A 224 12.94 -8.82 17.63
CA LEU A 224 14.06 -8.61 16.70
C LEU A 224 14.39 -7.15 16.42
N ASN A 225 13.42 -6.22 16.55
CA ASN A 225 13.69 -4.82 16.29
C ASN A 225 14.07 -4.00 17.53
N GLY A 226 14.18 -4.65 18.70
CA GLY A 226 14.64 -3.98 19.92
C GLY A 226 13.82 -2.78 20.37
N GLY A 227 12.56 -2.65 19.88
CA GLY A 227 11.68 -1.52 20.18
C GLY A 227 11.81 -0.30 19.24
N VAL A 228 12.64 -0.39 18.21
CA VAL A 228 12.87 0.73 17.25
C VAL A 228 11.59 1.12 16.50
N ALA A 229 10.75 0.14 16.13
CA ALA A 229 9.52 0.42 15.40
C ALA A 229 8.50 1.23 16.22
N PRO A 230 8.14 0.86 17.46
CA PRO A 230 7.25 1.70 18.28
C PRO A 230 7.83 3.05 18.68
N GLU A 231 9.16 3.20 18.82
CA GLU A 231 9.78 4.49 19.10
C GLU A 231 9.48 5.55 18.03
N SER A 232 9.37 5.15 16.75
CA SER A 232 9.03 6.07 15.65
C SER A 232 7.66 6.75 15.82
N ALA A 233 6.72 6.14 16.54
CA ALA A 233 5.39 6.69 16.81
C ALA A 233 5.30 7.53 18.08
N LYS A 234 6.33 7.53 18.92
CA LYS A 234 6.32 8.12 20.26
C LYS A 234 6.14 9.64 20.24
N SER A 235 6.77 10.33 19.32
CA SER A 235 6.65 11.79 19.19
C SER A 235 5.25 12.22 18.80
N LEU A 236 4.58 11.47 17.92
CA LEU A 236 3.19 11.72 17.55
C LEU A 236 2.25 11.47 18.74
N LEU A 237 2.41 10.34 19.44
CA LEU A 237 1.60 10.03 20.61
C LEU A 237 1.75 11.10 21.70
N LYS A 238 2.96 11.56 21.97
CA LYS A 238 3.24 12.65 22.90
C LYS A 238 2.48 13.92 22.50
N ASN A 239 2.55 14.31 21.22
CA ASN A 239 1.85 15.49 20.71
C ASN A 239 0.31 15.40 20.77
N ILE A 240 -0.25 14.19 20.79
CA ILE A 240 -1.70 13.96 20.92
C ILE A 240 -2.15 14.10 22.38
N ILE A 241 -1.30 13.69 23.34
CA ILE A 241 -1.65 13.65 24.77
C ILE A 241 -1.45 15.02 25.45
N GLU A 242 -0.43 15.77 25.04
CA GLU A 242 -0.14 17.14 25.54
C GLU A 242 -1.06 18.18 24.89
#